data_d3ac424aef37b2f65eb2a13ce2395180
#
_entry.id   d3ac424aef37b2f65eb2a13ce2395180
#
_cell.length_a   1.000
_cell.length_b   1.000
_cell.length_c   1.000
_cell.angle_alpha   90.00
_cell.angle_beta   90.00
_cell.angle_gamma   90.00
#
_symmetry.space_group_name_H-M   'P 1'
#
loop_
_entity.id
_entity.type
_entity.pdbx_description
1 polymer ?
#
loop_
_entity_poly.entity_id
_entity_poly.type
_entity_poly.pdbx_seq_one_letter_code
_entity_poly.pdbx_strand_id
1 'polypeptide(L)'
;MTRDGRLRVVHCPVNTAGIPWTNVQALRRRGVDATLVVFNRYKLHPEADWSLERSGGLARQQLTQWRAFSKLLRGTDIFHFYSSVTLVPKSVQFPLLHALGKKGVYHYLGSDIRGKTPQQLAYGKKADAEIVGSYDAIRWVPEADVVLPGIDVAAIRPSFPPERRGRPLIVHAPSSRRRKGTEHIVAACAALDADLEIVEGLRHDEAFERYRAADIVVDQLNAGWYGVFAIECLALGKPVVTFLHDEAVRRTEEAYGLEVPLVSTTKETLRESLRPLVEDAALRRRLGESSRAYAERLHDVERIADGLVRLYERVLDKK
;
A
#
# COMPACT_ATOMS: atom_id res chain seq x y z
N MET A 1 -25.98 4.97 -15.49
CA MET A 1 -26.11 3.50 -15.24
C MET A 1 -25.95 2.78 -16.58
N THR A 2 -25.10 1.78 -16.60
CA THR A 2 -24.79 1.01 -17.81
C THR A 2 -25.90 0.04 -18.17
N ARG A 3 -25.92 -0.49 -19.43
CA ARG A 3 -26.94 -1.44 -19.92
C ARG A 3 -27.16 -2.67 -19.03
N ASP A 4 -26.17 -3.04 -18.17
CA ASP A 4 -26.20 -4.27 -17.34
C ASP A 4 -26.29 -3.95 -15.83
N GLY A 5 -26.48 -2.71 -15.41
CA GLY A 5 -26.55 -2.31 -14.00
C GLY A 5 -25.25 -2.47 -13.17
N ARG A 6 -24.14 -2.93 -13.78
CA ARG A 6 -22.86 -3.12 -13.10
C ARG A 6 -22.02 -1.84 -13.11
N LEU A 7 -21.41 -1.53 -11.97
CA LEU A 7 -20.42 -0.46 -11.84
C LEU A 7 -19.13 -0.83 -12.57
N ARG A 8 -18.63 0.07 -13.45
CA ARG A 8 -17.38 -0.13 -14.21
C ARG A 8 -16.30 0.84 -13.72
N VAL A 9 -15.21 0.30 -13.22
CA VAL A 9 -14.10 1.05 -12.62
C VAL A 9 -12.79 0.69 -13.32
N VAL A 10 -12.06 1.69 -13.79
CA VAL A 10 -10.69 1.52 -14.29
C VAL A 10 -9.69 2.01 -13.26
N HIS A 11 -8.89 1.11 -12.73
CA HIS A 11 -7.72 1.41 -11.91
C HIS A 11 -6.53 1.69 -12.83
N CYS A 12 -5.83 2.77 -12.63
CA CYS A 12 -4.74 3.21 -13.52
C CYS A 12 -3.82 4.26 -12.85
N PRO A 13 -2.68 4.62 -13.42
CA PRO A 13 -2.01 3.97 -14.55
C PRO A 13 -0.79 3.15 -14.12
N VAL A 14 -0.70 2.73 -12.87
CA VAL A 14 0.43 1.99 -12.27
C VAL A 14 -0.05 0.87 -11.37
N ASN A 15 0.79 -0.17 -11.17
CA ASN A 15 0.57 -1.23 -10.18
C ASN A 15 1.60 -1.14 -9.05
N THR A 16 1.59 -0.04 -8.31
CA THR A 16 2.56 0.19 -7.22
C THR A 16 2.30 -0.78 -6.07
N ALA A 17 3.33 -1.54 -5.69
CA ALA A 17 3.31 -2.51 -4.60
C ALA A 17 2.17 -3.56 -4.70
N GLY A 18 1.66 -3.83 -5.91
CA GLY A 18 0.55 -4.76 -6.12
C GLY A 18 -0.82 -4.29 -5.64
N ILE A 19 -0.92 -3.16 -4.94
CA ILE A 19 -2.17 -2.66 -4.34
C ILE A 19 -3.30 -2.49 -5.38
N PRO A 20 -3.07 -1.82 -6.54
CA PRO A 20 -4.12 -1.68 -7.55
C PRO A 20 -4.65 -3.01 -8.07
N TRP A 21 -3.77 -3.98 -8.33
CA TRP A 21 -4.16 -5.31 -8.77
C TRP A 21 -4.99 -6.05 -7.73
N THR A 22 -4.51 -6.07 -6.49
CA THR A 22 -5.20 -6.73 -5.38
C THR A 22 -6.60 -6.15 -5.17
N ASN A 23 -6.74 -4.80 -5.22
CA ASN A 23 -8.03 -4.13 -5.15
C ASN A 23 -8.95 -4.54 -6.32
N VAL A 24 -8.44 -4.58 -7.56
CA VAL A 24 -9.23 -4.98 -8.73
C VAL A 24 -9.75 -6.41 -8.58
N GLN A 25 -8.93 -7.35 -8.12
CA GLN A 25 -9.36 -8.73 -7.91
C GLN A 25 -10.49 -8.82 -6.86
N ALA A 26 -10.36 -8.13 -5.75
CA ALA A 26 -11.37 -8.12 -4.70
C ALA A 26 -12.68 -7.42 -5.13
N LEU A 27 -12.60 -6.33 -5.88
CA LEU A 27 -13.76 -5.65 -6.44
C LEU A 27 -14.53 -6.54 -7.44
N ARG A 28 -13.82 -7.33 -8.25
CA ARG A 28 -14.42 -8.31 -9.16
C ARG A 28 -15.22 -9.38 -8.41
N ARG A 29 -14.72 -9.86 -7.28
CA ARG A 29 -15.44 -10.80 -6.41
C ARG A 29 -16.74 -10.22 -5.87
N ARG A 30 -16.88 -8.89 -5.83
CA ARG A 30 -18.08 -8.14 -5.44
C ARG A 30 -18.99 -7.74 -6.62
N GLY A 31 -18.71 -8.26 -7.80
CA GLY A 31 -19.51 -7.99 -8.99
C GLY A 31 -19.24 -6.63 -9.66
N VAL A 32 -18.21 -5.89 -9.23
CA VAL A 32 -17.74 -4.67 -9.90
C VAL A 32 -16.96 -5.07 -11.15
N ASP A 33 -17.27 -4.46 -12.31
CA ASP A 33 -16.48 -4.61 -13.52
C ASP A 33 -15.21 -3.73 -13.40
N ALA A 34 -14.21 -4.24 -12.69
CA ALA A 34 -12.97 -3.55 -12.39
C ALA A 34 -11.86 -4.00 -13.35
N THR A 35 -11.06 -3.06 -13.86
CA THR A 35 -9.95 -3.32 -14.80
C THR A 35 -8.71 -2.55 -14.34
N LEU A 36 -7.54 -3.18 -14.37
CA LEU A 36 -6.24 -2.52 -14.16
C LEU A 36 -5.56 -2.24 -15.49
N VAL A 37 -5.34 -0.95 -15.76
CA VAL A 37 -4.59 -0.47 -16.93
C VAL A 37 -3.31 0.20 -16.47
N VAL A 38 -2.15 -0.24 -16.95
CA VAL A 38 -0.86 0.33 -16.56
C VAL A 38 -0.10 0.91 -17.75
N PHE A 39 0.76 1.87 -17.50
CA PHE A 39 1.66 2.39 -18.52
C PHE A 39 2.62 1.32 -19.03
N ASN A 40 3.27 0.65 -18.11
CA ASN A 40 4.16 -0.47 -18.35
C ASN A 40 4.06 -1.44 -17.18
N ARG A 41 4.31 -2.72 -17.42
CA ARG A 41 4.39 -3.71 -16.35
C ARG A 41 5.62 -3.44 -15.49
N TYR A 42 5.42 -3.47 -14.19
CA TYR A 42 6.51 -3.30 -13.23
C TYR A 42 7.11 -4.66 -12.86
N LYS A 43 8.44 -4.77 -12.85
CA LYS A 43 9.14 -6.06 -12.68
C LYS A 43 8.71 -6.82 -11.41
N LEU A 44 8.49 -6.11 -10.30
CA LEU A 44 8.12 -6.74 -9.02
C LEU A 44 6.63 -7.09 -8.94
N HIS A 45 5.77 -6.35 -9.63
CA HIS A 45 4.31 -6.53 -9.68
C HIS A 45 3.83 -6.37 -11.12
N PRO A 46 4.05 -7.40 -11.97
CA PRO A 46 3.78 -7.30 -13.40
C PRO A 46 2.30 -7.44 -13.77
N GLU A 47 1.43 -7.70 -12.81
CA GLU A 47 0.03 -7.97 -13.02
C GLU A 47 -0.68 -6.72 -13.53
N ALA A 48 -1.44 -6.88 -14.61
CA ALA A 48 -2.34 -5.89 -15.16
C ALA A 48 -3.18 -6.56 -16.26
N ASP A 49 -4.41 -6.09 -16.45
CA ASP A 49 -5.27 -6.54 -17.56
C ASP A 49 -4.79 -5.97 -18.88
N TRP A 50 -4.37 -4.71 -18.85
CA TRP A 50 -3.85 -4.05 -20.03
C TRP A 50 -2.62 -3.21 -19.69
N SER A 51 -1.51 -3.45 -20.39
CA SER A 51 -0.32 -2.59 -20.37
C SER A 51 -0.25 -1.81 -21.69
N LEU A 52 0.01 -0.50 -21.59
CA LEU A 52 0.12 0.36 -22.75
C LEU A 52 1.45 0.19 -23.49
N GLU A 53 2.42 -0.50 -22.88
CA GLU A 53 3.78 -0.73 -23.39
C GLU A 53 4.40 0.58 -23.88
N ARG A 54 4.35 1.61 -23.04
CA ARG A 54 4.84 2.95 -23.35
C ARG A 54 6.32 2.92 -23.71
N SER A 55 6.63 3.21 -24.97
CA SER A 55 8.01 3.22 -25.49
C SER A 55 8.19 4.34 -26.52
N GLY A 56 9.44 4.63 -26.86
CA GLY A 56 9.78 5.67 -27.84
C GLY A 56 9.68 7.09 -27.28
N GLY A 57 9.68 8.08 -28.17
CA GLY A 57 9.65 9.50 -27.82
C GLY A 57 8.34 9.96 -27.17
N LEU A 58 8.36 11.12 -26.50
CA LEU A 58 7.23 11.69 -25.75
C LEU A 58 5.94 11.78 -26.58
N ALA A 59 6.01 12.21 -27.85
CA ALA A 59 4.84 12.34 -28.72
C ALA A 59 4.14 10.98 -28.93
N ARG A 60 4.91 9.91 -29.18
CA ARG A 60 4.38 8.56 -29.33
C ARG A 60 3.73 8.06 -28.05
N GLN A 61 4.39 8.29 -26.91
CA GLN A 61 3.85 7.92 -25.60
C GLN A 61 2.52 8.64 -25.32
N GLN A 62 2.44 9.95 -25.59
CA GLN A 62 1.22 10.73 -25.44
C GLN A 62 0.10 10.21 -26.38
N LEU A 63 0.40 9.94 -27.62
CA LEU A 63 -0.59 9.39 -28.56
C LEU A 63 -1.15 8.05 -28.06
N THR A 64 -0.29 7.16 -27.56
CA THR A 64 -0.70 5.87 -26.97
C THR A 64 -1.64 6.08 -25.78
N GLN A 65 -1.30 7.01 -24.88
CA GLN A 65 -2.12 7.35 -23.71
C GLN A 65 -3.48 7.92 -24.09
N TRP A 66 -3.54 8.84 -25.07
CA TRP A 66 -4.79 9.42 -25.54
C TRP A 66 -5.69 8.37 -26.23
N ARG A 67 -5.12 7.49 -27.04
CA ARG A 67 -5.87 6.37 -27.65
C ARG A 67 -6.45 5.44 -26.59
N ALA A 68 -5.66 5.06 -25.60
CA ALA A 68 -6.11 4.23 -24.50
C ALA A 68 -7.22 4.92 -23.69
N PHE A 69 -7.04 6.19 -23.34
CA PHE A 69 -8.02 6.98 -22.62
C PHE A 69 -9.35 7.08 -23.36
N SER A 70 -9.34 7.41 -24.67
CA SER A 70 -10.53 7.48 -25.52
C SER A 70 -11.28 6.15 -25.61
N LYS A 71 -10.56 5.02 -25.64
CA LYS A 71 -11.15 3.68 -25.62
C LYS A 71 -11.84 3.39 -24.29
N LEU A 72 -11.20 3.75 -23.17
CA LEU A 72 -11.71 3.51 -21.83
C LEU A 72 -12.93 4.37 -21.50
N LEU A 73 -13.00 5.62 -21.99
CA LEU A 73 -14.10 6.55 -21.72
C LEU A 73 -15.50 5.98 -22.05
N ARG A 74 -15.61 5.17 -23.10
CA ARG A 74 -16.91 4.64 -23.55
C ARG A 74 -17.53 3.63 -22.58
N GLY A 75 -16.71 3.00 -21.77
CA GLY A 75 -17.15 1.89 -20.93
C GLY A 75 -16.87 2.05 -19.45
N THR A 76 -16.39 3.19 -18.98
CA THR A 76 -15.96 3.42 -17.59
C THR A 76 -16.87 4.45 -16.92
N ASP A 77 -17.27 4.17 -15.69
CA ASP A 77 -18.02 5.10 -14.85
C ASP A 77 -17.06 5.89 -13.95
N ILE A 78 -16.07 5.19 -13.37
CA ILE A 78 -15.08 5.77 -12.45
C ILE A 78 -13.65 5.44 -12.92
N PHE A 79 -12.79 6.46 -12.95
CA PHE A 79 -11.35 6.32 -13.10
C PHE A 79 -10.65 6.47 -11.74
N HIS A 80 -10.00 5.43 -11.27
CA HIS A 80 -9.27 5.40 -10.02
C HIS A 80 -7.76 5.51 -10.28
N PHE A 81 -7.20 6.69 -10.03
CA PHE A 81 -5.78 7.00 -10.29
C PHE A 81 -4.92 6.76 -9.06
N TYR A 82 -3.71 6.20 -9.26
CA TYR A 82 -2.75 5.93 -8.20
C TYR A 82 -1.45 6.72 -8.35
N SER A 83 -0.77 6.92 -7.21
CA SER A 83 0.60 7.46 -7.13
C SER A 83 0.77 8.83 -7.80
N SER A 84 -0.21 9.70 -7.65
CA SER A 84 -0.19 11.06 -8.21
C SER A 84 0.03 11.11 -9.73
N VAL A 85 -0.35 10.07 -10.47
CA VAL A 85 -0.21 9.97 -11.93
C VAL A 85 -1.57 9.81 -12.59
N THR A 86 -1.73 10.35 -13.79
CA THR A 86 -2.96 10.28 -14.60
C THR A 86 -2.67 9.73 -15.99
N LEU A 87 -3.70 9.24 -16.69
CA LEU A 87 -3.53 8.63 -18.04
C LEU A 87 -3.11 9.66 -19.09
N VAL A 88 -3.68 10.85 -19.04
CA VAL A 88 -3.38 11.99 -19.93
C VAL A 88 -2.91 13.17 -19.09
N PRO A 89 -2.43 14.26 -19.67
CA PRO A 89 -1.91 15.39 -18.87
C PRO A 89 -2.88 15.87 -17.79
N LYS A 90 -2.35 16.09 -16.58
CA LYS A 90 -3.14 16.47 -15.40
C LYS A 90 -4.08 17.65 -15.65
N SER A 91 -3.63 18.66 -16.40
CA SER A 91 -4.42 19.86 -16.70
C SER A 91 -5.77 19.56 -17.36
N VAL A 92 -5.89 18.46 -18.10
CA VAL A 92 -7.11 18.10 -18.86
C VAL A 92 -7.82 16.87 -18.30
N GLN A 93 -7.17 16.02 -17.51
CA GLN A 93 -7.72 14.73 -17.09
C GLN A 93 -9.08 14.87 -16.39
N PHE A 94 -9.15 15.56 -15.24
CA PHE A 94 -10.42 15.70 -14.51
C PHE A 94 -11.43 16.61 -15.20
N PRO A 95 -11.06 17.79 -15.74
CA PRO A 95 -12.02 18.60 -16.50
C PRO A 95 -12.70 17.82 -17.62
N LEU A 96 -11.95 16.98 -18.33
CA LEU A 96 -12.52 16.18 -19.41
C LEU A 96 -13.41 15.03 -18.89
N LEU A 97 -13.02 14.37 -17.80
CA LEU A 97 -13.87 13.36 -17.16
C LEU A 97 -15.21 13.98 -16.76
N HIS A 98 -15.19 15.11 -16.05
CA HIS A 98 -16.41 15.78 -15.58
C HIS A 98 -17.29 16.25 -16.74
N ALA A 99 -16.70 16.83 -17.79
CA ALA A 99 -17.43 17.24 -18.99
C ALA A 99 -18.16 16.06 -19.69
N LEU A 100 -17.63 14.83 -19.50
CA LEU A 100 -18.21 13.61 -20.06
C LEU A 100 -19.06 12.82 -19.05
N GLY A 101 -19.38 13.42 -17.89
CA GLY A 101 -20.17 12.80 -16.82
C GLY A 101 -19.49 11.60 -16.18
N LYS A 102 -18.14 11.53 -16.22
CA LYS A 102 -17.33 10.49 -15.59
C LYS A 102 -16.76 10.97 -14.29
N LYS A 103 -16.54 10.06 -13.36
CA LYS A 103 -15.99 10.35 -12.05
C LYS A 103 -14.51 9.99 -11.97
N GLY A 104 -13.77 10.70 -11.11
CA GLY A 104 -12.35 10.46 -10.88
C GLY A 104 -12.04 10.35 -9.39
N VAL A 105 -11.32 9.31 -9.00
CA VAL A 105 -10.79 9.09 -7.66
C VAL A 105 -9.27 9.20 -7.71
N TYR A 106 -8.67 9.87 -6.73
CA TYR A 106 -7.23 10.11 -6.70
C TYR A 106 -6.61 9.53 -5.44
N HIS A 107 -5.85 8.46 -5.57
CA HIS A 107 -5.33 7.65 -4.48
C HIS A 107 -3.83 7.83 -4.30
N TYR A 108 -3.44 8.42 -3.18
CA TYR A 108 -2.05 8.59 -2.78
C TYR A 108 -1.54 7.38 -2.02
N LEU A 109 -0.35 6.90 -2.39
CA LEU A 109 0.28 5.72 -1.78
C LEU A 109 1.42 6.04 -0.81
N GLY A 110 1.58 7.31 -0.44
CA GLY A 110 2.49 7.77 0.59
C GLY A 110 3.78 8.41 0.06
N SER A 111 4.61 7.76 -0.76
CA SER A 111 5.83 8.36 -1.30
C SER A 111 5.58 9.53 -2.26
N ASP A 112 4.40 9.61 -2.82
CA ASP A 112 3.94 10.64 -3.74
C ASP A 112 3.31 11.86 -3.05
N ILE A 113 3.11 11.78 -1.74
CA ILE A 113 2.46 12.82 -0.93
C ILE A 113 3.39 13.36 0.18
N ARG A 114 4.19 12.49 0.83
CA ARG A 114 5.06 12.89 1.93
C ARG A 114 6.06 13.95 1.51
N GLY A 115 6.11 15.04 2.28
CA GLY A 115 6.98 16.19 2.01
C GLY A 115 6.53 17.10 0.86
N LYS A 116 5.33 16.91 0.33
CA LYS A 116 4.75 17.81 -0.69
C LYS A 116 4.07 19.02 -0.05
N THR A 117 4.13 20.13 -0.77
CA THR A 117 3.39 21.34 -0.38
C THR A 117 1.93 21.26 -0.81
N PRO A 118 1.01 22.04 -0.17
CA PRO A 118 -0.39 22.13 -0.60
C PRO A 118 -0.56 22.48 -2.09
N GLN A 119 0.31 23.34 -2.64
CA GLN A 119 0.28 23.72 -4.05
C GLN A 119 0.60 22.54 -4.97
N GLN A 120 1.55 21.69 -4.57
CA GLN A 120 1.90 20.47 -5.32
C GLN A 120 0.80 19.43 -5.29
N LEU A 121 -0.03 19.43 -4.26
CA LEU A 121 -1.16 18.49 -4.07
C LEU A 121 -2.50 19.06 -4.55
N ALA A 122 -2.59 20.35 -4.85
CA ALA A 122 -3.82 21.05 -5.24
C ALA A 122 -4.55 20.39 -6.43
N TYR A 123 -3.84 19.64 -7.25
CA TYR A 123 -4.44 18.93 -8.38
C TYR A 123 -5.42 17.82 -7.93
N GLY A 124 -5.13 17.12 -6.85
CA GLY A 124 -5.98 16.04 -6.31
C GLY A 124 -7.38 16.54 -5.93
N LYS A 125 -7.50 17.80 -5.47
CA LYS A 125 -8.78 18.46 -5.16
C LYS A 125 -9.75 18.56 -6.33
N LYS A 126 -9.30 18.31 -7.56
CA LYS A 126 -10.16 18.23 -8.75
C LYS A 126 -10.83 16.87 -8.92
N ALA A 127 -10.42 15.88 -8.16
CA ALA A 127 -11.06 14.57 -8.15
C ALA A 127 -12.39 14.62 -7.39
N ASP A 128 -13.29 13.69 -7.67
CA ASP A 128 -14.55 13.54 -6.93
C ASP A 128 -14.31 12.96 -5.53
N ALA A 129 -13.20 12.25 -5.32
CA ALA A 129 -12.68 11.86 -4.01
C ALA A 129 -11.15 11.74 -4.03
N GLU A 130 -10.52 12.11 -2.91
CA GLU A 130 -9.11 11.84 -2.64
C GLU A 130 -8.99 10.72 -1.60
N ILE A 131 -8.04 9.82 -1.79
CA ILE A 131 -7.77 8.69 -0.88
C ILE A 131 -6.32 8.75 -0.42
N VAL A 132 -6.09 8.45 0.85
CA VAL A 132 -4.78 8.20 1.43
C VAL A 132 -4.72 6.80 2.05
N GLY A 133 -3.54 6.18 2.03
CA GLY A 133 -3.34 4.80 2.50
C GLY A 133 -3.14 4.66 4.02
N SER A 134 -3.16 5.77 4.78
CA SER A 134 -2.89 5.74 6.22
C SER A 134 -3.24 7.06 6.90
N TYR A 135 -3.46 7.04 8.22
CA TYR A 135 -3.76 8.24 8.98
C TYR A 135 -2.57 9.21 9.11
N ASP A 136 -1.33 8.77 8.94
CA ASP A 136 -0.19 9.70 8.87
C ASP A 136 -0.28 10.62 7.64
N ALA A 137 -0.85 10.14 6.56
CA ALA A 137 -0.95 10.87 5.29
C ALA A 137 -2.02 12.00 5.30
N ILE A 138 -2.98 11.95 6.22
CA ILE A 138 -3.97 13.04 6.45
C ILE A 138 -3.28 14.38 6.73
N ARG A 139 -2.06 14.38 7.26
CA ARG A 139 -1.26 15.60 7.51
C ARG A 139 -1.02 16.43 6.24
N TRP A 140 -1.06 15.81 5.07
CA TRP A 140 -0.88 16.46 3.76
C TRP A 140 -2.18 16.68 3.00
N VAL A 141 -3.17 15.80 3.17
CA VAL A 141 -4.50 15.90 2.56
C VAL A 141 -5.56 15.61 3.63
N PRO A 142 -5.90 16.63 4.48
CA PRO A 142 -6.76 16.45 5.66
C PRO A 142 -8.18 15.95 5.36
N GLU A 143 -8.69 16.23 4.15
CA GLU A 143 -10.07 15.90 3.74
C GLU A 143 -10.15 14.56 2.99
N ALA A 144 -9.03 13.86 2.79
CA ALA A 144 -9.02 12.60 2.07
C ALA A 144 -9.67 11.48 2.89
N ASP A 145 -10.33 10.58 2.19
CA ASP A 145 -10.76 9.31 2.76
C ASP A 145 -9.55 8.43 3.09
N VAL A 146 -9.56 7.76 4.24
CA VAL A 146 -8.52 6.78 4.57
C VAL A 146 -8.98 5.40 4.12
N VAL A 147 -8.24 4.84 3.16
CA VAL A 147 -8.41 3.46 2.69
C VAL A 147 -7.06 2.75 2.83
N LEU A 148 -6.94 1.92 3.84
CA LEU A 148 -5.70 1.20 4.12
C LEU A 148 -5.34 0.26 2.96
N PRO A 149 -4.04 0.01 2.70
CA PRO A 149 -3.62 -0.99 1.74
C PRO A 149 -4.13 -2.38 2.14
N GLY A 150 -4.79 -3.08 1.22
CA GLY A 150 -5.28 -4.44 1.41
C GLY A 150 -4.37 -5.46 0.75
N ILE A 151 -4.27 -6.64 1.38
CA ILE A 151 -3.66 -7.84 0.82
C ILE A 151 -4.63 -9.02 0.96
N ASP A 152 -4.44 -10.07 0.20
CA ASP A 152 -5.22 -11.31 0.34
C ASP A 152 -4.72 -12.09 1.56
N VAL A 153 -5.18 -11.67 2.75
CA VAL A 153 -4.75 -12.28 4.03
C VAL A 153 -5.16 -13.74 4.12
N ALA A 154 -6.27 -14.13 3.50
CA ALA A 154 -6.76 -15.50 3.51
C ALA A 154 -5.84 -16.45 2.71
N ALA A 155 -5.19 -15.96 1.65
CA ALA A 155 -4.22 -16.72 0.88
C ALA A 155 -2.86 -16.88 1.61
N ILE A 156 -2.59 -16.09 2.64
CA ILE A 156 -1.34 -16.14 3.39
C ILE A 156 -1.48 -17.08 4.60
N ARG A 157 -0.83 -18.24 4.53
CA ARG A 157 -0.72 -19.12 5.69
C ARG A 157 0.25 -18.49 6.71
N PRO A 158 -0.16 -18.29 7.97
CA PRO A 158 0.74 -17.74 8.98
C PRO A 158 1.93 -18.67 9.27
N SER A 159 3.06 -18.06 9.62
CA SER A 159 4.31 -18.74 9.97
C SER A 159 4.91 -18.02 11.18
N PHE A 160 4.32 -18.26 12.34
CA PHE A 160 4.72 -17.60 13.57
C PHE A 160 6.16 -17.92 13.97
N PRO A 161 6.87 -16.99 14.66
CA PRO A 161 8.17 -17.28 15.25
C PRO A 161 8.09 -18.51 16.18
N PRO A 162 9.08 -19.41 16.13
CA PRO A 162 9.12 -20.57 17.03
C PRO A 162 9.40 -20.13 18.48
N GLU A 163 8.87 -20.86 19.44
CA GLU A 163 9.11 -20.63 20.89
C GLU A 163 10.46 -21.19 21.36
N ARG A 164 11.35 -21.53 20.45
CA ARG A 164 12.68 -22.07 20.77
C ARG A 164 13.66 -20.96 21.17
N ARG A 165 14.57 -21.28 22.05
CA ARG A 165 15.78 -20.46 22.28
C ARG A 165 16.77 -20.69 21.13
N GLY A 166 17.37 -19.65 20.67
CA GLY A 166 18.35 -19.63 19.60
C GLY A 166 18.52 -18.24 19.05
N ARG A 167 19.50 -18.06 18.20
CA ARG A 167 19.79 -16.79 17.53
C ARG A 167 18.65 -16.48 16.56
N PRO A 168 17.82 -15.43 16.77
CA PRO A 168 16.71 -15.11 15.90
C PRO A 168 17.16 -14.47 14.58
N LEU A 169 16.40 -14.69 13.53
CA LEU A 169 16.59 -14.06 12.23
C LEU A 169 15.78 -12.76 12.14
N ILE A 170 16.48 -11.65 12.00
CA ILE A 170 15.89 -10.34 11.71
C ILE A 170 15.88 -10.15 10.18
N VAL A 171 14.73 -9.83 9.58
CA VAL A 171 14.61 -9.54 8.16
C VAL A 171 14.26 -8.08 7.92
N HIS A 172 14.98 -7.46 6.98
CA HIS A 172 14.73 -6.11 6.47
C HIS A 172 14.67 -6.13 4.95
N ALA A 173 13.59 -5.60 4.35
CA ALA A 173 13.41 -5.58 2.89
C ALA A 173 13.21 -4.14 2.36
N PRO A 174 14.30 -3.40 2.12
CA PRO A 174 14.19 -2.01 1.70
C PRO A 174 13.97 -1.86 0.20
N SER A 175 12.94 -1.13 -0.20
CA SER A 175 12.82 -0.62 -1.58
C SER A 175 13.84 0.49 -1.90
N SER A 176 14.43 1.08 -0.89
CA SER A 176 15.53 2.05 -0.95
C SER A 176 16.20 2.13 0.42
N ARG A 177 17.47 1.75 0.51
CA ARG A 177 18.26 1.76 1.74
C ARG A 177 18.18 3.10 2.47
N ARG A 178 18.45 4.19 1.76
CA ARG A 178 18.43 5.54 2.34
C ARG A 178 17.05 5.91 2.90
N ARG A 179 15.98 5.66 2.15
CA ARG A 179 14.60 6.03 2.57
C ARG A 179 14.11 5.18 3.74
N LYS A 180 14.54 3.93 3.82
CA LYS A 180 14.14 2.99 4.87
C LYS A 180 15.02 3.08 6.12
N GLY A 181 16.21 3.70 6.05
CA GLY A 181 17.14 3.82 7.15
C GLY A 181 17.98 2.56 7.39
N THR A 182 18.27 1.79 6.34
CA THR A 182 18.97 0.49 6.39
C THR A 182 20.29 0.54 7.16
N GLU A 183 21.09 1.60 7.00
CA GLU A 183 22.40 1.67 7.68
C GLU A 183 22.25 1.74 9.22
N HIS A 184 21.18 2.38 9.72
CA HIS A 184 20.87 2.37 11.15
C HIS A 184 20.43 0.98 11.64
N ILE A 185 19.68 0.25 10.79
CA ILE A 185 19.25 -1.12 11.08
C ILE A 185 20.45 -2.05 11.17
N VAL A 186 21.36 -1.98 10.20
CA VAL A 186 22.61 -2.76 10.20
C VAL A 186 23.43 -2.49 11.47
N ALA A 187 23.62 -1.20 11.81
CA ALA A 187 24.38 -0.82 12.99
C ALA A 187 23.74 -1.31 14.30
N ALA A 188 22.41 -1.23 14.43
CA ALA A 188 21.70 -1.71 15.60
C ALA A 188 21.78 -3.24 15.75
N CYS A 189 21.60 -3.99 14.65
CA CYS A 189 21.62 -5.46 14.65
C CYS A 189 23.03 -6.00 14.92
N ALA A 190 24.09 -5.34 14.48
CA ALA A 190 25.48 -5.77 14.72
C ALA A 190 25.84 -5.87 16.23
N ALA A 191 25.09 -5.18 17.10
CA ALA A 191 25.31 -5.19 18.55
C ALA A 191 24.33 -6.12 19.30
N LEU A 192 23.60 -6.98 18.59
CA LEU A 192 22.61 -7.92 19.14
C LEU A 192 23.00 -9.37 18.81
N ASP A 193 22.58 -10.31 19.63
CA ASP A 193 22.75 -11.76 19.35
C ASP A 193 21.63 -12.24 18.41
N ALA A 194 21.65 -11.72 17.18
CA ALA A 194 20.68 -12.00 16.13
C ALA A 194 21.35 -12.02 14.77
N ASP A 195 20.80 -12.78 13.83
CA ASP A 195 21.19 -12.74 12.42
C ASP A 195 20.36 -11.67 11.68
N LEU A 196 21.01 -10.96 10.77
CA LEU A 196 20.31 -9.96 9.92
C LEU A 196 20.37 -10.40 8.46
N GLU A 197 19.21 -10.51 7.82
CA GLU A 197 19.09 -10.67 6.37
C GLU A 197 18.48 -9.41 5.74
N ILE A 198 19.17 -8.85 4.73
CA ILE A 198 18.66 -7.75 3.91
C ILE A 198 18.19 -8.32 2.59
N VAL A 199 16.87 -8.25 2.34
CA VAL A 199 16.23 -8.81 1.15
C VAL A 199 16.08 -7.73 0.10
N GLU A 200 16.88 -7.81 -0.96
CA GLU A 200 16.89 -6.83 -2.06
C GLU A 200 17.04 -7.54 -3.41
N GLY A 201 16.44 -6.97 -4.46
CA GLY A 201 16.61 -7.42 -5.84
C GLY A 201 15.95 -8.74 -6.21
N LEU A 202 15.25 -9.39 -5.28
CA LEU A 202 14.50 -10.61 -5.50
C LEU A 202 13.15 -10.33 -6.16
N ARG A 203 12.55 -11.35 -6.76
CA ARG A 203 11.14 -11.34 -7.14
C ARG A 203 10.28 -11.38 -5.87
N HIS A 204 9.03 -10.95 -5.97
CA HIS A 204 8.14 -10.90 -4.81
C HIS A 204 7.95 -12.27 -4.14
N ASP A 205 7.74 -13.32 -4.92
CA ASP A 205 7.59 -14.70 -4.43
C ASP A 205 8.83 -15.21 -3.67
N GLU A 206 10.03 -14.94 -4.19
CA GLU A 206 11.30 -15.28 -3.54
C GLU A 206 11.52 -14.47 -2.25
N ALA A 207 11.23 -13.17 -2.29
CA ALA A 207 11.30 -12.29 -1.12
C ALA A 207 10.32 -12.74 -0.03
N PHE A 208 9.10 -13.14 -0.41
CA PHE A 208 8.07 -13.58 0.52
C PHE A 208 8.48 -14.83 1.31
N GLU A 209 9.24 -15.77 0.71
CA GLU A 209 9.79 -16.92 1.43
C GLU A 209 10.85 -16.48 2.48
N ARG A 210 11.61 -15.41 2.23
CA ARG A 210 12.50 -14.83 3.24
C ARG A 210 11.72 -14.20 4.39
N TYR A 211 10.62 -13.50 4.08
CA TYR A 211 9.72 -12.96 5.12
C TYR A 211 9.14 -14.07 5.98
N ARG A 212 8.76 -15.20 5.38
CA ARG A 212 8.24 -16.38 6.07
C ARG A 212 9.24 -16.97 7.06
N ALA A 213 10.52 -16.94 6.74
CA ALA A 213 11.59 -17.46 7.59
C ALA A 213 11.95 -16.53 8.75
N ALA A 214 11.56 -15.25 8.72
CA ALA A 214 11.90 -14.26 9.75
C ALA A 214 11.36 -14.63 11.13
N ASP A 215 12.12 -14.31 12.17
CA ASP A 215 11.67 -14.30 13.57
C ASP A 215 11.23 -12.89 13.99
N ILE A 216 11.88 -11.86 13.45
CA ILE A 216 11.63 -10.43 13.70
C ILE A 216 11.73 -9.70 12.35
N VAL A 217 10.90 -8.70 12.14
CA VAL A 217 10.94 -7.86 10.94
C VAL A 217 11.18 -6.41 11.33
N VAL A 218 12.08 -5.73 10.59
CA VAL A 218 12.26 -4.27 10.68
C VAL A 218 11.86 -3.64 9.35
N ASP A 219 10.78 -2.82 9.34
CA ASP A 219 10.31 -2.22 8.09
C ASP A 219 11.10 -0.96 7.72
N GLN A 220 10.95 0.13 8.50
CA GLN A 220 11.56 1.41 8.15
C GLN A 220 11.60 2.39 9.33
N LEU A 221 12.52 3.40 9.26
CA LEU A 221 12.80 4.35 10.33
C LEU A 221 12.54 5.82 9.97
N ASN A 222 12.06 6.11 8.75
CA ASN A 222 12.02 7.48 8.25
C ASN A 222 10.62 7.99 7.84
N ALA A 223 9.67 7.10 7.52
CA ALA A 223 8.38 7.53 6.96
C ALA A 223 7.29 7.81 8.01
N GLY A 224 7.41 7.26 9.22
CA GLY A 224 6.44 7.45 10.29
C GLY A 224 5.17 6.61 10.18
N TRP A 225 5.15 5.67 9.25
CA TRP A 225 4.11 4.65 9.11
C TRP A 225 4.66 3.43 8.36
N TYR A 226 4.08 2.27 8.59
CA TYR A 226 4.52 1.02 7.96
C TYR A 226 4.05 0.88 6.49
N GLY A 227 4.75 0.06 5.73
CA GLY A 227 4.48 -0.20 4.31
C GLY A 227 3.87 -1.58 4.05
N VAL A 228 3.64 -1.91 2.76
CA VAL A 228 3.08 -3.21 2.33
C VAL A 228 3.93 -4.39 2.78
N PHE A 229 5.25 -4.26 2.76
CA PHE A 229 6.16 -5.28 3.32
C PHE A 229 5.82 -5.63 4.77
N ALA A 230 5.60 -4.61 5.61
CA ALA A 230 5.18 -4.83 7.00
C ALA A 230 3.80 -5.51 7.06
N ILE A 231 2.83 -5.11 6.22
CA ILE A 231 1.49 -5.71 6.18
C ILE A 231 1.57 -7.21 5.84
N GLU A 232 2.39 -7.59 4.87
CA GLU A 232 2.64 -8.99 4.52
C GLU A 232 3.26 -9.76 5.68
N CYS A 233 4.20 -9.15 6.40
CA CYS A 233 4.82 -9.74 7.58
C CYS A 233 3.84 -9.86 8.77
N LEU A 234 2.96 -8.88 8.97
CA LEU A 234 1.85 -8.98 9.93
C LEU A 234 0.93 -10.15 9.59
N ALA A 235 0.58 -10.34 8.31
CA ALA A 235 -0.24 -11.46 7.87
C ALA A 235 0.47 -12.81 8.03
N LEU A 236 1.79 -12.86 7.92
CA LEU A 236 2.60 -14.03 8.26
C LEU A 236 2.68 -14.29 9.77
N GLY A 237 2.19 -13.37 10.61
CA GLY A 237 2.28 -13.47 12.06
C GLY A 237 3.68 -13.16 12.60
N LYS A 238 4.38 -12.19 12.01
CA LYS A 238 5.69 -11.75 12.47
C LYS A 238 5.59 -10.50 13.34
N PRO A 239 6.38 -10.39 14.42
CA PRO A 239 6.55 -9.12 15.13
C PRO A 239 7.25 -8.13 14.20
N VAL A 240 6.70 -6.93 14.06
CA VAL A 240 7.21 -5.88 13.18
C VAL A 240 7.66 -4.69 14.01
N VAL A 241 8.89 -4.24 13.76
CA VAL A 241 9.51 -3.05 14.34
C VAL A 241 9.59 -1.97 13.26
N THR A 242 9.13 -0.76 13.55
CA THR A 242 9.12 0.35 12.59
C THR A 242 8.98 1.69 13.30
N PHE A 243 9.25 2.79 12.63
CA PHE A 243 8.94 4.11 13.16
C PHE A 243 7.47 4.46 12.86
N LEU A 244 6.71 4.81 13.90
CA LEU A 244 5.32 5.25 13.81
C LEU A 244 5.17 6.64 14.42
N HIS A 245 4.37 7.49 13.78
CA HIS A 245 3.93 8.75 14.37
C HIS A 245 2.79 8.49 15.37
N ASP A 246 2.93 8.95 16.60
CA ASP A 246 1.96 8.73 17.69
C ASP A 246 0.54 9.17 17.31
N GLU A 247 0.40 10.31 16.65
CA GLU A 247 -0.90 10.81 16.20
C GLU A 247 -1.56 9.87 15.18
N ALA A 248 -0.78 9.24 14.29
CA ALA A 248 -1.31 8.29 13.32
C ALA A 248 -1.71 6.96 13.99
N VAL A 249 -0.95 6.52 15.00
CA VAL A 249 -1.30 5.37 15.84
C VAL A 249 -2.63 5.63 16.53
N ARG A 250 -2.71 6.71 17.31
CA ARG A 250 -3.92 7.09 18.05
C ARG A 250 -5.16 7.15 17.14
N ARG A 251 -5.07 7.83 15.99
CA ARG A 251 -6.20 7.93 15.05
C ARG A 251 -6.60 6.59 14.45
N THR A 252 -5.63 5.71 14.20
CA THR A 252 -5.92 4.37 13.70
C THR A 252 -6.64 3.55 14.75
N GLU A 253 -6.17 3.58 15.99
CA GLU A 253 -6.79 2.88 17.12
C GLU A 253 -8.21 3.39 17.41
N GLU A 254 -8.41 4.70 17.40
CA GLU A 254 -9.75 5.33 17.54
C GLU A 254 -10.71 4.91 16.41
N ALA A 255 -10.23 4.91 15.16
CA ALA A 255 -11.07 4.61 14.01
C ALA A 255 -11.50 3.14 13.93
N TYR A 256 -10.66 2.22 14.40
CA TYR A 256 -10.90 0.77 14.26
C TYR A 256 -11.15 0.05 15.58
N GLY A 257 -10.96 0.71 16.72
CA GLY A 257 -11.10 0.10 18.04
C GLY A 257 -10.10 -1.04 18.28
N LEU A 258 -8.88 -0.92 17.75
CA LEU A 258 -7.84 -1.93 17.76
C LEU A 258 -6.49 -1.31 18.08
N GLU A 259 -5.76 -1.92 19.00
CA GLU A 259 -4.37 -1.56 19.27
C GLU A 259 -3.48 -1.90 18.06
N VAL A 260 -2.52 -1.01 17.76
CA VAL A 260 -1.51 -1.20 16.71
C VAL A 260 -0.38 -2.09 17.26
N PRO A 261 -0.25 -3.36 16.85
CA PRO A 261 0.65 -4.33 17.50
C PRO A 261 2.11 -4.21 17.05
N LEU A 262 2.46 -3.14 16.34
CA LEU A 262 3.82 -2.91 15.85
C LEU A 262 4.66 -2.22 16.94
N VAL A 263 5.92 -2.65 17.08
CA VAL A 263 6.86 -2.00 17.99
C VAL A 263 7.35 -0.70 17.36
N SER A 264 6.91 0.43 17.91
CA SER A 264 7.37 1.75 17.44
C SER A 264 8.77 2.05 17.97
N THR A 265 9.64 2.57 17.11
CA THR A 265 11.02 2.89 17.44
C THR A 265 11.54 4.06 16.60
N THR A 266 12.63 4.69 17.07
CA THR A 266 13.40 5.65 16.28
C THR A 266 14.75 5.04 15.88
N LYS A 267 15.53 5.77 15.09
CA LYS A 267 16.91 5.35 14.75
C LYS A 267 17.79 5.19 15.99
N GLU A 268 17.58 6.06 16.97
CA GLU A 268 18.35 6.13 18.21
C GLU A 268 18.00 5.00 19.18
N THR A 269 16.72 4.60 19.21
CA THR A 269 16.20 3.61 20.17
C THR A 269 16.02 2.21 19.57
N LEU A 270 16.35 2.00 18.30
CA LEU A 270 16.11 0.74 17.58
C LEU A 270 16.74 -0.47 18.28
N ARG A 271 18.00 -0.34 18.76
CA ARG A 271 18.68 -1.45 19.44
C ARG A 271 17.96 -1.84 20.74
N GLU A 272 17.54 -0.84 21.51
CA GLU A 272 16.79 -1.05 22.76
C GLU A 272 15.42 -1.70 22.48
N SER A 273 14.75 -1.30 21.41
CA SER A 273 13.46 -1.87 20.99
C SER A 273 13.59 -3.31 20.45
N LEU A 274 14.71 -3.65 19.81
CA LEU A 274 14.97 -5.01 19.31
C LEU A 274 15.40 -5.98 20.39
N ARG A 275 16.12 -5.51 21.42
CA ARG A 275 16.69 -6.37 22.46
C ARG A 275 15.67 -7.31 23.11
N PRO A 276 14.50 -6.86 23.63
CA PRO A 276 13.50 -7.76 24.20
C PRO A 276 13.01 -8.80 23.22
N LEU A 277 12.89 -8.43 21.92
CA LEU A 277 12.47 -9.36 20.87
C LEU A 277 13.55 -10.41 20.58
N VAL A 278 14.82 -10.06 20.67
CA VAL A 278 15.93 -11.00 20.49
C VAL A 278 15.98 -11.99 21.67
N GLU A 279 15.79 -11.51 22.90
CA GLU A 279 15.96 -12.29 24.12
C GLU A 279 14.75 -13.16 24.48
N ASP A 280 13.51 -12.72 24.16
CA ASP A 280 12.25 -13.37 24.57
C ASP A 280 11.49 -13.96 23.36
N ALA A 281 11.61 -15.28 23.18
CA ALA A 281 10.89 -16.02 22.13
C ALA A 281 9.36 -16.02 22.34
N ALA A 282 8.90 -16.03 23.60
CA ALA A 282 7.48 -15.98 23.91
C ALA A 282 6.88 -14.60 23.58
N LEU A 283 7.64 -13.52 23.78
CA LEU A 283 7.24 -12.18 23.35
C LEU A 283 7.10 -12.11 21.82
N ARG A 284 8.07 -12.65 21.06
CA ARG A 284 7.98 -12.74 19.59
C ARG A 284 6.70 -13.45 19.17
N ARG A 285 6.38 -14.57 19.82
CA ARG A 285 5.19 -15.36 19.52
C ARG A 285 3.91 -14.57 19.78
N ARG A 286 3.76 -13.96 20.96
CA ARG A 286 2.58 -13.15 21.32
C ARG A 286 2.37 -11.98 20.36
N LEU A 287 3.43 -11.23 20.05
CA LEU A 287 3.34 -10.13 19.09
C LEU A 287 3.00 -10.63 17.67
N GLY A 288 3.53 -11.78 17.28
CA GLY A 288 3.18 -12.40 16.00
C GLY A 288 1.69 -12.76 15.89
N GLU A 289 1.10 -13.29 16.97
CA GLU A 289 -0.33 -13.58 17.02
C GLU A 289 -1.18 -12.30 16.95
N SER A 290 -0.81 -11.26 17.68
CA SER A 290 -1.44 -9.94 17.59
C SER A 290 -1.30 -9.32 16.19
N SER A 291 -0.13 -9.46 15.57
CA SER A 291 0.15 -9.02 14.19
C SER A 291 -0.81 -9.67 13.19
N ARG A 292 -0.98 -11.00 13.27
CA ARG A 292 -1.89 -11.75 12.40
C ARG A 292 -3.33 -11.29 12.57
N ALA A 293 -3.82 -11.21 13.79
CA ALA A 293 -5.17 -10.76 14.11
C ALA A 293 -5.43 -9.32 13.59
N TYR A 294 -4.45 -8.45 13.73
CA TYR A 294 -4.52 -7.09 13.20
C TYR A 294 -4.59 -7.05 11.67
N ALA A 295 -3.76 -7.84 10.98
CA ALA A 295 -3.79 -7.93 9.51
C ALA A 295 -5.15 -8.43 9.00
N GLU A 296 -5.74 -9.45 9.62
CA GLU A 296 -7.06 -10.00 9.30
C GLU A 296 -8.19 -8.98 9.47
N ARG A 297 -8.07 -8.09 10.45
CA ARG A 297 -9.11 -7.10 10.74
C ARG A 297 -8.98 -5.83 9.93
N LEU A 298 -7.76 -5.37 9.63
CA LEU A 298 -7.52 -4.08 8.98
C LEU A 298 -7.05 -4.18 7.53
N HIS A 299 -6.28 -5.19 7.19
CA HIS A 299 -5.60 -5.30 5.90
C HIS A 299 -6.14 -6.40 4.99
N ASP A 300 -7.23 -7.07 5.39
CA ASP A 300 -7.92 -8.01 4.50
C ASP A 300 -8.53 -7.23 3.33
N VAL A 301 -8.08 -7.57 2.12
CA VAL A 301 -8.51 -6.90 0.89
C VAL A 301 -10.03 -6.99 0.66
N GLU A 302 -10.69 -8.00 1.20
CA GLU A 302 -12.15 -8.13 1.09
C GLU A 302 -12.85 -6.97 1.83
N ARG A 303 -12.39 -6.63 3.02
CA ARG A 303 -12.89 -5.46 3.79
C ARG A 303 -12.55 -4.14 3.11
N ILE A 304 -11.34 -4.03 2.55
CA ILE A 304 -10.91 -2.84 1.80
C ILE A 304 -11.80 -2.64 0.57
N ALA A 305 -12.12 -3.71 -0.16
CA ALA A 305 -13.00 -3.63 -1.32
C ALA A 305 -14.42 -3.20 -0.96
N ASP A 306 -14.96 -3.63 0.19
CA ASP A 306 -16.25 -3.14 0.69
C ASP A 306 -16.21 -1.62 0.94
N GLY A 307 -15.11 -1.12 1.51
CA GLY A 307 -14.86 0.31 1.69
C GLY A 307 -14.81 1.08 0.36
N LEU A 308 -14.11 0.51 -0.63
CA LEU A 308 -14.01 1.10 -1.97
C LEU A 308 -15.37 1.13 -2.69
N VAL A 309 -16.19 0.07 -2.59
CA VAL A 309 -17.55 0.06 -3.17
C VAL A 309 -18.39 1.18 -2.59
N ARG A 310 -18.45 1.32 -1.25
CA ARG A 310 -19.18 2.42 -0.61
C ARG A 310 -18.65 3.80 -1.02
N LEU A 311 -17.36 3.96 -1.19
CA LEU A 311 -16.77 5.20 -1.68
C LEU A 311 -17.20 5.51 -3.12
N TYR A 312 -17.22 4.51 -3.99
CA TYR A 312 -17.65 4.68 -5.38
C TYR A 312 -19.14 5.02 -5.49
N GLU A 313 -20.00 4.39 -4.70
CA GLU A 313 -21.43 4.73 -4.60
C GLU A 313 -21.61 6.20 -4.20
N ARG A 314 -20.94 6.63 -3.12
CA ARG A 314 -20.96 8.03 -2.67
C ARG A 314 -20.46 9.02 -3.74
N VAL A 315 -19.42 8.63 -4.51
CA VAL A 315 -18.87 9.46 -5.61
C VAL A 315 -19.86 9.58 -6.76
N LEU A 316 -20.60 8.52 -7.07
CA LEU A 316 -21.61 8.54 -8.13
C LEU A 316 -22.86 9.34 -7.76
N ASP A 317 -23.23 9.37 -6.47
CA ASP A 317 -24.40 10.11 -5.96
C ASP A 317 -24.14 11.63 -5.87
N LYS A 318 -22.88 12.07 -5.86
CA LYS A 318 -22.52 13.49 -5.97
C LYS A 318 -22.91 14.01 -7.35
N LYS A 319 -23.94 14.89 -7.39
CA LYS A 319 -24.38 15.60 -8.61
C LYS A 319 -23.37 16.63 -9.09
#